data_a68f384bab9f5805caa788bf3a859323
#
_entry.id   a68f384bab9f5805caa788bf3a859323
#
_cell.length_a   1.000
_cell.length_b   1.000
_cell.length_c   1.000
_cell.angle_alpha   90.00
_cell.angle_beta   90.00
_cell.angle_gamma   90.00
#
_symmetry.space_group_name_H-M   'P 1'
#
loop_
_entity.id
_entity.type
_entity.pdbx_description
1 polymer ?
#
loop_
_entity_poly.entity_id
_entity_poly.type
_entity_poly.pdbx_seq_one_letter_code
_entity_poly.pdbx_strand_id
1 'polypeptide(L)'
;TVDMFCNAFYQNGDFYAVSHGRVNILCPKFKCNLQIGLFICSIIKKEQFKYSYGRAVYSSEIARMIIKLPSTPDNKPDWNYMEQYIKSLNHKPIATANRGGYGSHTLGVENWVEFCVGDLFEVKKGKRLTSDDQTDGDTPYIGAIDSNNGVANYIGQSAIHDGNTISLSYNGSVGEAFYQPKPFWATDDVNVLYFRKENGVACNKYIALFICAVLRQEKYRYSYGRKWVLESMKSTIIKLPEKSGNPDWYYMENYMKSLPYGDRI
;
A
#
# COMPACT_ATOMS: atom_id res chain seq x y z
N THR A 1 16.65 5.50 -18.27
CA THR A 1 17.63 4.61 -17.62
C THR A 1 17.07 3.22 -17.44
N VAL A 2 17.94 2.20 -17.51
CA VAL A 2 17.57 0.80 -17.26
C VAL A 2 18.68 0.20 -16.37
N ASP A 3 18.31 -0.36 -15.21
CA ASP A 3 19.26 -1.02 -14.33
C ASP A 3 19.57 -2.48 -14.76
N MET A 4 20.47 -3.12 -14.02
CA MET A 4 20.90 -4.49 -14.28
C MET A 4 19.80 -5.55 -14.13
N PHE A 5 18.68 -5.21 -13.50
CA PHE A 5 17.50 -6.07 -13.31
C PHE A 5 16.36 -5.71 -14.27
N CYS A 6 16.64 -4.88 -15.29
CA CYS A 6 15.68 -4.41 -16.27
C CYS A 6 14.57 -3.49 -15.70
N ASN A 7 14.83 -2.81 -14.56
CA ASN A 7 13.98 -1.71 -14.14
C ASN A 7 14.24 -0.50 -15.01
N ALA A 8 13.21 -0.03 -15.70
CA ALA A 8 13.30 1.09 -16.63
C ALA A 8 12.60 2.33 -16.04
N PHE A 9 13.27 3.50 -16.15
CA PHE A 9 12.77 4.77 -15.66
C PHE A 9 13.00 5.88 -16.68
N TYR A 10 11.97 6.67 -16.95
CA TYR A 10 12.10 7.89 -17.74
C TYR A 10 12.75 8.99 -16.90
N GLN A 11 13.70 9.71 -17.50
CA GLN A 11 14.37 10.84 -16.87
C GLN A 11 13.99 12.11 -17.66
N ASN A 12 13.46 13.11 -16.97
CA ASN A 12 12.96 14.36 -17.57
C ASN A 12 13.92 15.54 -17.37
N GLY A 13 15.20 15.29 -17.26
CA GLY A 13 16.19 16.34 -17.08
C GLY A 13 17.58 15.76 -17.01
N ASP A 14 18.56 16.62 -16.77
CA ASP A 14 19.95 16.22 -16.59
C ASP A 14 20.10 15.45 -15.27
N PHE A 15 20.88 14.40 -15.30
CA PHE A 15 21.13 13.54 -14.14
C PHE A 15 22.52 12.90 -14.19
N TYR A 16 23.00 12.48 -13.04
CA TYR A 16 24.20 11.65 -12.93
C TYR A 16 23.79 10.18 -12.78
N ALA A 17 24.27 9.32 -13.67
CA ALA A 17 24.14 7.88 -13.51
C ALA A 17 25.28 7.37 -12.62
N VAL A 18 24.91 6.80 -11.46
CA VAL A 18 25.85 6.20 -10.51
C VAL A 18 25.68 4.69 -10.48
N SER A 19 26.50 3.97 -9.72
CA SER A 19 26.42 2.51 -9.52
C SER A 19 27.32 1.66 -10.41
N HIS A 20 28.60 2.07 -10.58
CA HIS A 20 29.67 1.25 -11.19
C HIS A 20 29.24 0.57 -12.51
N GLY A 21 28.58 1.31 -13.41
CA GLY A 21 28.16 0.81 -14.71
C GLY A 21 26.94 -0.13 -14.70
N ARG A 22 26.23 -0.25 -13.58
CA ARG A 22 25.03 -1.10 -13.46
C ARG A 22 23.75 -0.43 -13.93
N VAL A 23 23.82 0.80 -14.42
CA VAL A 23 22.71 1.55 -15.00
C VAL A 23 23.06 1.87 -16.44
N ASN A 24 22.23 1.41 -17.36
CA ASN A 24 22.35 1.72 -18.78
C ASN A 24 21.54 2.97 -19.10
N ILE A 25 22.08 3.88 -19.89
CA ILE A 25 21.40 5.07 -20.40
C ILE A 25 20.96 4.79 -21.82
N LEU A 26 19.65 4.84 -22.08
CA LEU A 26 19.07 4.70 -23.42
C LEU A 26 18.70 6.08 -23.95
N CYS A 27 19.41 6.52 -25.01
CA CYS A 27 19.11 7.76 -25.71
C CYS A 27 18.18 7.46 -26.89
N PRO A 28 16.93 7.97 -26.91
CA PRO A 28 16.00 7.75 -28.01
C PRO A 28 16.53 8.32 -29.32
N LYS A 29 16.45 7.56 -30.41
CA LYS A 29 16.74 8.01 -31.77
C LYS A 29 15.50 8.56 -32.52
N PHE A 30 14.46 8.88 -31.75
CA PHE A 30 13.18 9.40 -32.22
C PHE A 30 12.70 10.51 -31.26
N LYS A 31 11.69 11.28 -31.67
CA LYS A 31 11.10 12.30 -30.80
C LYS A 31 10.38 11.62 -29.63
N CYS A 32 10.96 11.71 -28.45
CA CYS A 32 10.42 11.13 -27.23
C CYS A 32 9.92 12.24 -26.29
N ASN A 33 8.70 12.08 -25.79
CA ASN A 33 8.16 12.89 -24.70
C ASN A 33 7.94 12.01 -23.46
N LEU A 34 7.48 12.61 -22.35
CA LEU A 34 7.20 11.90 -21.10
C LEU A 34 6.29 10.69 -21.31
N GLN A 35 5.20 10.86 -22.06
CA GLN A 35 4.19 9.82 -22.24
C GLN A 35 4.75 8.63 -23.01
N ILE A 36 5.41 8.88 -24.12
CA ILE A 36 6.09 7.84 -24.92
C ILE A 36 7.17 7.16 -24.09
N GLY A 37 7.97 7.94 -23.34
CA GLY A 37 9.00 7.42 -22.47
C GLY A 37 8.45 6.48 -21.39
N LEU A 38 7.35 6.86 -20.72
CA LEU A 38 6.68 6.03 -19.73
C LEU A 38 6.11 4.74 -20.32
N PHE A 39 5.51 4.83 -21.53
CA PHE A 39 5.02 3.64 -22.24
C PHE A 39 6.15 2.65 -22.51
N ILE A 40 7.26 3.12 -23.09
CA ILE A 40 8.43 2.28 -23.39
C ILE A 40 9.04 1.69 -22.11
N CYS A 41 9.17 2.48 -21.05
CA CYS A 41 9.64 1.97 -19.75
C CYS A 41 8.76 0.83 -19.23
N SER A 42 7.44 0.92 -19.39
CA SER A 42 6.52 -0.15 -18.97
C SER A 42 6.71 -1.44 -19.77
N ILE A 43 6.98 -1.32 -21.08
CA ILE A 43 7.26 -2.47 -21.94
C ILE A 43 8.62 -3.11 -21.58
N ILE A 44 9.66 -2.31 -21.38
CA ILE A 44 10.97 -2.82 -20.96
C ILE A 44 10.87 -3.55 -19.61
N LYS A 45 10.13 -3.01 -18.65
CA LYS A 45 9.90 -3.65 -17.35
C LYS A 45 9.23 -5.03 -17.47
N LYS A 46 8.42 -5.29 -18.48
CA LYS A 46 7.85 -6.64 -18.71
C LYS A 46 8.91 -7.70 -19.00
N GLU A 47 10.10 -7.32 -19.41
CA GLU A 47 11.22 -8.22 -19.66
C GLU A 47 11.99 -8.61 -18.38
N GLN A 48 11.64 -8.03 -17.23
CA GLN A 48 12.30 -8.21 -15.92
C GLN A 48 12.43 -9.68 -15.51
N PHE A 49 11.43 -10.51 -15.81
CA PHE A 49 11.42 -11.93 -15.44
C PHE A 49 12.60 -12.73 -16.04
N LYS A 50 13.28 -12.17 -17.05
CA LYS A 50 14.46 -12.77 -17.70
C LYS A 50 15.75 -12.53 -16.92
N TYR A 51 15.76 -11.58 -15.97
CA TYR A 51 16.97 -11.06 -15.34
C TYR A 51 16.92 -11.23 -13.83
N SER A 52 18.08 -11.51 -13.23
CA SER A 52 18.24 -11.72 -11.79
C SER A 52 19.67 -11.37 -11.39
N TYR A 53 20.01 -11.53 -10.12
CA TYR A 53 21.37 -11.27 -9.63
C TYR A 53 22.44 -12.07 -10.38
N GLY A 54 22.17 -13.33 -10.73
CA GLY A 54 23.07 -14.18 -11.53
C GLY A 54 22.95 -13.99 -13.04
N ARG A 55 22.01 -13.18 -13.52
CA ARG A 55 21.74 -12.93 -14.93
C ARG A 55 21.34 -11.49 -15.15
N ALA A 56 22.30 -10.61 -14.96
CA ALA A 56 22.11 -9.16 -15.13
C ALA A 56 22.05 -8.77 -16.61
N VAL A 57 21.28 -7.71 -16.94
CA VAL A 57 21.30 -7.11 -18.26
C VAL A 57 22.39 -6.04 -18.35
N TYR A 58 23.32 -6.21 -19.27
CA TYR A 58 24.36 -5.24 -19.57
C TYR A 58 24.06 -4.51 -20.88
N SER A 59 24.89 -3.52 -21.22
CA SER A 59 24.70 -2.70 -22.43
C SER A 59 24.64 -3.50 -23.73
N SER A 60 25.38 -4.60 -23.82
CA SER A 60 25.37 -5.49 -24.99
C SER A 60 24.06 -6.24 -25.16
N GLU A 61 23.44 -6.70 -24.05
CA GLU A 61 22.16 -7.39 -24.06
C GLU A 61 21.02 -6.41 -24.32
N ILE A 62 21.05 -5.23 -23.66
CA ILE A 62 20.01 -4.23 -23.84
C ILE A 62 19.99 -3.66 -25.26
N ALA A 63 21.15 -3.52 -25.90
CA ALA A 63 21.25 -3.07 -27.28
C ALA A 63 20.64 -4.07 -28.29
N ARG A 64 20.53 -5.35 -27.92
CA ARG A 64 19.93 -6.43 -28.75
C ARG A 64 18.52 -6.79 -28.29
N MET A 65 18.02 -6.17 -27.24
CA MET A 65 16.69 -6.46 -26.71
C MET A 65 15.62 -6.12 -27.74
N ILE A 66 14.78 -7.09 -28.04
CA ILE A 66 13.61 -6.90 -28.90
C ILE A 66 12.40 -6.69 -28.01
N ILE A 67 11.75 -5.55 -28.17
CA ILE A 67 10.49 -5.22 -27.50
C ILE A 67 9.36 -5.12 -28.53
N LYS A 68 8.15 -5.50 -28.14
CA LYS A 68 6.96 -5.35 -28.98
C LYS A 68 6.29 -4.03 -28.68
N LEU A 69 6.06 -3.23 -29.71
CA LEU A 69 5.36 -1.95 -29.62
C LEU A 69 4.12 -1.96 -30.51
N PRO A 70 3.09 -1.15 -30.17
CA PRO A 70 2.00 -0.85 -31.10
C PRO A 70 2.56 -0.34 -32.43
N SER A 71 1.99 -0.79 -33.54
CA SER A 71 2.44 -0.41 -34.87
C SER A 71 1.29 0.15 -35.72
N THR A 72 1.65 1.08 -36.57
CA THR A 72 0.80 1.59 -37.65
C THR A 72 0.62 0.54 -38.75
N PRO A 73 -0.34 0.70 -39.70
CA PRO A 73 -0.53 -0.25 -40.80
C PRO A 73 0.69 -0.46 -41.70
N ASP A 74 1.61 0.52 -41.74
CA ASP A 74 2.88 0.44 -42.48
C ASP A 74 4.04 -0.13 -41.62
N ASN A 75 3.72 -0.85 -40.54
CA ASN A 75 4.66 -1.53 -39.65
C ASN A 75 5.68 -0.62 -38.94
N LYS A 76 5.36 0.66 -38.75
CA LYS A 76 6.18 1.57 -37.93
C LYS A 76 5.61 1.68 -36.51
N PRO A 77 6.43 2.02 -35.51
CA PRO A 77 5.93 2.25 -34.16
C PRO A 77 4.86 3.35 -34.14
N ASP A 78 3.73 3.07 -33.51
CA ASP A 78 2.64 4.04 -33.39
C ASP A 78 2.86 4.92 -32.13
N TRP A 79 3.66 5.97 -32.34
CA TRP A 79 3.98 6.93 -31.26
C TRP A 79 2.76 7.67 -30.74
N ASN A 80 1.79 7.96 -31.63
CA ASN A 80 0.56 8.66 -31.26
C ASN A 80 -0.31 7.77 -30.35
N TYR A 81 -0.48 6.50 -30.70
CA TYR A 81 -1.20 5.55 -29.84
C TYR A 81 -0.57 5.48 -28.45
N MET A 82 0.77 5.31 -28.36
CA MET A 82 1.47 5.21 -27.07
C MET A 82 1.28 6.46 -26.21
N GLU A 83 1.33 7.65 -26.84
CA GLU A 83 1.11 8.92 -26.15
C GLU A 83 -0.32 9.05 -25.66
N GLN A 84 -1.30 8.79 -26.51
CA GLN A 84 -2.73 8.89 -26.14
C GLN A 84 -3.11 7.84 -25.09
N TYR A 85 -2.58 6.63 -25.19
CA TYR A 85 -2.80 5.59 -24.19
C TYR A 85 -2.37 6.06 -22.79
N ILE A 86 -1.16 6.57 -22.63
CA ILE A 86 -0.69 7.08 -21.33
C ILE A 86 -1.53 8.27 -20.86
N LYS A 87 -1.92 9.18 -21.77
CA LYS A 87 -2.80 10.31 -21.43
C LYS A 87 -4.20 9.87 -21.00
N SER A 88 -4.71 8.76 -21.53
CA SER A 88 -6.02 8.21 -21.21
C SER A 88 -6.06 7.49 -19.85
N LEU A 89 -4.91 7.11 -19.29
CA LEU A 89 -4.87 6.48 -17.98
C LEU A 89 -5.36 7.46 -16.91
N ASN A 90 -6.37 7.04 -16.15
CA ASN A 90 -6.88 7.82 -15.02
C ASN A 90 -5.82 7.87 -13.91
N HIS A 91 -4.93 8.83 -13.97
CA HIS A 91 -4.01 9.14 -12.90
C HIS A 91 -4.30 10.55 -12.38
N LYS A 92 -4.42 10.68 -11.07
CA LYS A 92 -4.35 12.00 -10.46
C LYS A 92 -2.90 12.48 -10.60
N PRO A 93 -2.65 13.69 -11.10
CA PRO A 93 -1.30 14.23 -11.13
C PRO A 93 -0.71 14.12 -9.72
N ILE A 94 0.44 13.48 -9.61
CA ILE A 94 1.22 13.56 -8.37
C ILE A 94 1.73 15.00 -8.36
N ALA A 95 1.00 15.91 -7.72
CA ALA A 95 1.55 17.21 -7.42
C ALA A 95 2.72 16.96 -6.45
N THR A 96 3.92 17.25 -6.89
CA THR A 96 5.12 17.21 -6.05
C THR A 96 5.11 18.32 -5.00
N ALA A 97 4.26 19.32 -5.15
CA ALA A 97 3.99 20.30 -4.12
C ALA A 97 3.25 19.61 -2.97
N ASN A 98 3.98 19.34 -1.90
CA ASN A 98 3.41 18.96 -0.62
C ASN A 98 2.56 20.13 -0.11
N ARG A 99 1.23 19.98 -0.15
CA ARG A 99 0.27 21.00 0.35
C ARG A 99 0.02 20.83 1.85
N GLY A 100 0.52 19.76 2.47
CA GLY A 100 0.59 19.62 3.92
C GLY A 100 1.58 20.65 4.47
N GLY A 101 1.15 21.48 5.41
CA GLY A 101 1.98 22.53 5.99
C GLY A 101 3.30 21.95 6.51
N TYR A 102 4.41 22.65 6.27
CA TYR A 102 5.72 22.38 6.86
C TYR A 102 5.72 22.74 8.37
N GLY A 103 4.68 22.32 9.10
CA GLY A 103 4.68 22.38 10.57
C GLY A 103 5.54 21.23 11.08
N SER A 104 6.37 21.49 12.09
CA SER A 104 6.97 20.44 12.90
C SER A 104 5.82 19.65 13.56
N HIS A 105 5.43 18.55 12.95
CA HIS A 105 4.40 17.65 13.51
C HIS A 105 5.03 16.74 14.55
N THR A 106 5.51 17.33 15.64
CA THR A 106 5.93 16.54 16.79
C THR A 106 4.67 15.98 17.43
N LEU A 107 4.51 14.67 17.38
CA LEU A 107 3.51 13.97 18.18
C LEU A 107 3.93 14.11 19.64
N GLY A 108 3.21 14.89 20.42
CA GLY A 108 3.42 15.00 21.87
C GLY A 108 2.96 13.73 22.60
N VAL A 109 3.60 12.59 22.28
CA VAL A 109 3.22 11.26 22.78
C VAL A 109 3.35 11.13 24.29
N GLU A 110 4.13 11.98 24.94
CA GLU A 110 4.31 12.07 26.39
C GLU A 110 3.01 12.42 27.12
N ASN A 111 2.08 13.10 26.45
CA ASN A 111 0.78 13.52 27.00
C ASN A 111 -0.36 12.55 26.66
N TRP A 112 -0.05 11.44 26.01
CA TRP A 112 -1.08 10.48 25.62
C TRP A 112 -1.53 9.64 26.81
N VAL A 113 -2.82 9.35 26.87
CA VAL A 113 -3.46 8.58 27.97
C VAL A 113 -3.77 7.16 27.51
N GLU A 114 -3.89 6.28 28.48
CA GLU A 114 -4.15 4.86 28.27
C GLU A 114 -5.63 4.59 28.02
N PHE A 115 -5.90 3.81 26.98
CA PHE A 115 -7.24 3.32 26.62
C PHE A 115 -7.20 1.81 26.36
N CYS A 116 -8.23 1.10 26.81
CA CYS A 116 -8.39 -0.32 26.54
C CYS A 116 -8.97 -0.52 25.14
N VAL A 117 -8.35 -1.37 24.33
CA VAL A 117 -8.82 -1.68 22.97
C VAL A 117 -10.26 -2.19 22.97
N GLY A 118 -10.64 -3.04 23.95
CA GLY A 118 -11.98 -3.58 24.08
C GLY A 118 -13.05 -2.55 24.41
N ASP A 119 -12.67 -1.41 25.02
CA ASP A 119 -13.60 -0.31 25.30
C ASP A 119 -13.86 0.53 24.04
N LEU A 120 -12.86 0.65 23.16
CA LEU A 120 -12.93 1.42 21.91
C LEU A 120 -13.51 0.63 20.75
N PHE A 121 -13.31 -0.70 20.74
CA PHE A 121 -13.65 -1.56 19.60
C PHE A 121 -14.42 -2.81 20.01
N GLU A 122 -15.40 -3.18 19.21
CA GLU A 122 -15.92 -4.55 19.17
C GLU A 122 -14.95 -5.38 18.31
N VAL A 123 -14.40 -6.47 18.86
CA VAL A 123 -13.45 -7.32 18.15
C VAL A 123 -14.14 -8.59 17.70
N LYS A 124 -14.20 -8.81 16.38
CA LYS A 124 -14.82 -9.99 15.75
C LYS A 124 -13.76 -10.87 15.10
N LYS A 125 -13.98 -12.18 15.14
CA LYS A 125 -13.08 -13.15 14.49
C LYS A 125 -13.33 -13.23 12.99
N GLY A 126 -12.26 -13.44 12.22
CA GLY A 126 -12.36 -13.95 10.86
C GLY A 126 -12.78 -15.44 10.82
N LYS A 127 -12.98 -15.95 9.64
CA LYS A 127 -13.43 -17.33 9.39
C LYS A 127 -12.51 -18.03 8.41
N ARG A 128 -12.10 -19.25 8.76
CA ARG A 128 -11.26 -20.09 7.90
C ARG A 128 -11.95 -20.35 6.56
N LEU A 129 -11.18 -20.16 5.49
CA LEU A 129 -11.51 -20.54 4.13
C LEU A 129 -10.23 -21.01 3.46
N THR A 130 -10.18 -22.28 3.10
CA THR A 130 -8.98 -22.86 2.47
C THR A 130 -8.87 -22.42 1.01
N SER A 131 -7.68 -22.48 0.44
CA SER A 131 -7.47 -22.15 -0.98
C SER A 131 -8.35 -22.98 -1.92
N ASP A 132 -8.57 -24.25 -1.57
CA ASP A 132 -9.37 -25.20 -2.37
C ASP A 132 -10.87 -24.87 -2.35
N ASP A 133 -11.32 -24.18 -1.31
CA ASP A 133 -12.72 -23.74 -1.16
C ASP A 133 -12.96 -22.34 -1.75
N GLN A 134 -11.89 -21.59 -2.11
CA GLN A 134 -12.03 -20.28 -2.72
C GLN A 134 -12.48 -20.38 -4.17
N THR A 135 -13.38 -19.49 -4.57
CA THR A 135 -13.80 -19.28 -5.96
C THR A 135 -13.32 -17.92 -6.44
N ASP A 136 -13.10 -17.76 -7.73
CA ASP A 136 -12.68 -16.48 -8.31
C ASP A 136 -13.77 -15.41 -8.18
N GLY A 137 -13.38 -14.18 -7.85
CA GLY A 137 -14.28 -13.04 -7.71
C GLY A 137 -13.60 -11.77 -7.24
N ASP A 138 -14.39 -10.79 -6.75
CA ASP A 138 -13.92 -9.44 -6.44
C ASP A 138 -13.92 -9.10 -4.93
N THR A 139 -14.35 -10.03 -4.06
CA THR A 139 -14.32 -9.82 -2.61
C THR A 139 -12.89 -9.91 -2.08
N PRO A 140 -12.35 -8.87 -1.44
CA PRO A 140 -11.02 -8.94 -0.85
C PRO A 140 -10.95 -10.04 0.22
N TYR A 141 -9.95 -10.92 0.11
CA TYR A 141 -9.62 -11.93 1.12
C TYR A 141 -8.42 -11.46 1.93
N ILE A 142 -8.67 -11.11 3.19
CA ILE A 142 -7.66 -10.59 4.10
C ILE A 142 -6.99 -11.75 4.84
N GLY A 143 -5.71 -11.92 4.56
CA GLY A 143 -4.84 -12.90 5.18
C GLY A 143 -3.93 -12.28 6.25
N ALA A 144 -3.24 -13.13 7.01
CA ALA A 144 -2.28 -12.69 8.03
C ALA A 144 -0.90 -12.41 7.41
N ILE A 145 -0.85 -11.45 6.49
CA ILE A 145 0.34 -11.00 5.76
C ILE A 145 0.67 -9.54 6.13
N ASP A 146 1.90 -9.10 5.87
CA ASP A 146 2.43 -7.77 6.22
C ASP A 146 2.47 -6.77 5.05
N SER A 147 1.92 -7.16 3.91
CA SER A 147 1.97 -6.39 2.66
C SER A 147 0.59 -6.26 2.03
N ASN A 148 0.48 -5.47 0.95
CA ASN A 148 -0.72 -5.31 0.13
C ASN A 148 -2.00 -5.03 0.94
N ASN A 149 -1.91 -4.21 2.00
CA ASN A 149 -3.02 -3.90 2.91
C ASN A 149 -3.71 -5.15 3.52
N GLY A 150 -2.95 -6.26 3.67
CA GLY A 150 -3.47 -7.54 4.15
C GLY A 150 -4.22 -8.35 3.10
N VAL A 151 -4.42 -7.84 1.88
CA VAL A 151 -5.14 -8.54 0.80
C VAL A 151 -4.25 -9.64 0.23
N ALA A 152 -4.57 -10.89 0.57
CA ALA A 152 -3.86 -12.07 0.08
C ALA A 152 -4.43 -12.57 -1.25
N ASN A 153 -5.73 -12.39 -1.51
CA ASN A 153 -6.43 -12.83 -2.71
C ASN A 153 -7.73 -12.04 -2.92
N TYR A 154 -8.40 -12.25 -4.05
CA TYR A 154 -9.78 -11.86 -4.31
C TYR A 154 -10.60 -13.11 -4.56
N ILE A 155 -11.78 -13.20 -3.93
CA ILE A 155 -12.61 -14.42 -3.92
C ILE A 155 -14.06 -14.12 -4.31
N GLY A 156 -14.78 -15.15 -4.77
CA GLY A 156 -16.19 -15.05 -5.16
C GLY A 156 -17.18 -15.20 -3.99
N GLN A 157 -16.72 -15.62 -2.81
CA GLN A 157 -17.55 -15.68 -1.62
C GLN A 157 -17.97 -14.30 -1.15
N SER A 158 -19.19 -14.18 -0.61
CA SER A 158 -19.68 -12.93 -0.04
C SER A 158 -18.82 -12.49 1.15
N ALA A 159 -18.59 -11.18 1.28
CA ALA A 159 -17.92 -10.61 2.43
C ALA A 159 -18.63 -10.97 3.75
N ILE A 160 -17.86 -11.24 4.79
CA ILE A 160 -18.36 -11.53 6.15
C ILE A 160 -18.10 -10.39 7.14
N HIS A 161 -17.33 -9.38 6.71
CA HIS A 161 -17.04 -8.18 7.48
C HIS A 161 -17.37 -6.94 6.65
N ASP A 162 -17.82 -5.90 7.35
CA ASP A 162 -18.11 -4.59 6.76
C ASP A 162 -16.83 -3.82 6.45
N GLY A 163 -16.93 -2.88 5.52
CA GLY A 163 -15.91 -1.84 5.32
C GLY A 163 -15.86 -0.85 6.49
N ASN A 164 -14.93 0.10 6.41
CA ASN A 164 -14.62 1.06 7.48
C ASN A 164 -14.25 0.40 8.82
N THR A 165 -13.48 -0.67 8.75
CA THR A 165 -13.00 -1.43 9.91
C THR A 165 -11.49 -1.60 9.87
N ILE A 166 -10.89 -2.13 10.93
CA ILE A 166 -9.46 -2.44 10.98
C ILE A 166 -9.29 -3.95 11.08
N SER A 167 -8.55 -4.54 10.14
CA SER A 167 -8.08 -5.92 10.26
C SER A 167 -6.79 -5.96 11.09
N LEU A 168 -6.68 -6.92 12.01
CA LEU A 168 -5.52 -7.09 12.89
C LEU A 168 -5.13 -8.57 12.97
N SER A 169 -3.94 -8.89 12.46
CA SER A 169 -3.43 -10.26 12.45
C SER A 169 -3.00 -10.70 13.84
N TYR A 170 -3.48 -11.84 14.30
CA TYR A 170 -3.07 -12.41 15.59
C TYR A 170 -2.14 -13.64 15.46
N ASN A 171 -2.01 -14.18 14.25
CA ASN A 171 -1.13 -15.27 13.87
C ASN A 171 -0.46 -14.91 12.52
N GLY A 172 0.54 -15.66 12.05
CA GLY A 172 1.31 -15.28 10.86
C GLY A 172 2.09 -13.97 11.11
N SER A 173 1.81 -12.92 10.36
CA SER A 173 2.37 -11.58 10.57
C SER A 173 1.67 -10.89 11.76
N VAL A 174 1.98 -11.35 12.98
CA VAL A 174 1.31 -10.89 14.20
C VAL A 174 1.44 -9.38 14.40
N GLY A 175 0.32 -8.73 14.70
CA GLY A 175 0.27 -7.29 14.98
C GLY A 175 0.23 -6.39 13.74
N GLU A 176 0.16 -6.95 12.53
CA GLU A 176 -0.14 -6.15 11.35
C GLU A 176 -1.59 -5.70 11.37
N ALA A 177 -1.78 -4.38 11.34
CA ALA A 177 -3.08 -3.71 11.37
C ALA A 177 -3.29 -2.92 10.08
N PHE A 178 -4.43 -3.12 9.43
CA PHE A 178 -4.77 -2.44 8.19
C PHE A 178 -6.20 -1.90 8.19
N TYR A 179 -6.39 -0.68 7.69
CA TYR A 179 -7.71 -0.14 7.41
C TYR A 179 -8.33 -0.80 6.19
N GLN A 180 -9.56 -1.31 6.33
CA GLN A 180 -10.32 -1.94 5.27
C GLN A 180 -11.48 -1.03 4.84
N PRO A 181 -11.37 -0.36 3.68
CA PRO A 181 -12.40 0.59 3.22
C PRO A 181 -13.66 -0.06 2.68
N LYS A 182 -13.57 -1.32 2.24
CA LYS A 182 -14.66 -2.08 1.60
C LYS A 182 -15.01 -3.33 2.40
N PRO A 183 -16.20 -3.89 2.25
CA PRO A 183 -16.52 -5.21 2.79
C PRO A 183 -15.55 -6.28 2.29
N PHE A 184 -15.22 -7.24 3.15
CA PHE A 184 -14.19 -8.24 2.89
C PHE A 184 -14.42 -9.55 3.65
N TRP A 185 -13.66 -10.58 3.29
CA TRP A 185 -13.53 -11.82 4.06
C TRP A 185 -12.18 -11.80 4.82
N ALA A 186 -12.22 -12.02 6.12
CA ALA A 186 -11.00 -12.21 6.92
C ALA A 186 -10.81 -13.70 7.22
N THR A 187 -9.57 -14.20 7.05
CA THR A 187 -9.17 -15.54 7.50
C THR A 187 -9.26 -15.69 9.02
N ASP A 188 -9.29 -16.90 9.51
CA ASP A 188 -9.30 -17.21 10.94
C ASP A 188 -8.05 -16.72 11.71
N ASP A 189 -6.97 -16.36 11.03
CA ASP A 189 -5.76 -15.77 11.62
C ASP A 189 -5.82 -14.24 11.76
N VAL A 190 -6.93 -13.62 11.38
CA VAL A 190 -7.17 -12.18 11.43
C VAL A 190 -8.43 -11.88 12.25
N ASN A 191 -8.32 -10.96 13.21
CA ASN A 191 -9.47 -10.38 13.88
C ASN A 191 -9.80 -9.00 13.27
N VAL A 192 -11.04 -8.56 13.41
CA VAL A 192 -11.55 -7.31 12.85
C VAL A 192 -12.08 -6.42 13.96
N LEU A 193 -11.59 -5.19 14.03
CA LEU A 193 -11.96 -4.18 15.00
C LEU A 193 -13.00 -3.25 14.40
N TYR A 194 -14.17 -3.24 15.00
CA TYR A 194 -15.28 -2.34 14.69
C TYR A 194 -15.31 -1.21 15.70
N PHE A 195 -15.34 0.03 15.25
CA PHE A 195 -15.50 1.18 16.13
C PHE A 195 -16.83 1.08 16.88
N ARG A 196 -16.78 1.22 18.22
CA ARG A 196 -18.00 1.23 19.02
C ARG A 196 -18.77 2.53 18.81
N LYS A 197 -20.10 2.43 18.76
CA LYS A 197 -20.98 3.61 18.60
C LYS A 197 -20.88 4.57 19.78
N GLU A 198 -20.58 4.05 20.94
CA GLU A 198 -20.40 4.79 22.20
C GLU A 198 -19.22 5.78 22.14
N ASN A 199 -18.29 5.59 21.23
CA ASN A 199 -17.20 6.55 20.98
C ASN A 199 -17.68 7.90 20.44
N GLY A 200 -18.94 8.02 20.01
CA GLY A 200 -19.52 9.26 19.48
C GLY A 200 -18.92 9.73 18.15
N VAL A 201 -18.12 8.89 17.47
CA VAL A 201 -17.48 9.19 16.19
C VAL A 201 -17.68 8.03 15.20
N ALA A 202 -17.91 8.38 13.95
CA ALA A 202 -17.86 7.39 12.88
C ALA A 202 -16.41 7.13 12.47
N CYS A 203 -16.08 5.84 12.28
CA CYS A 203 -14.80 5.47 11.70
C CYS A 203 -14.62 6.14 10.33
N ASN A 204 -13.45 6.74 10.11
CA ASN A 204 -13.03 7.20 8.80
C ASN A 204 -11.58 6.76 8.56
N LYS A 205 -11.14 6.86 7.31
CA LYS A 205 -9.80 6.41 6.90
C LYS A 205 -8.67 7.04 7.72
N TYR A 206 -8.76 8.30 8.09
CA TYR A 206 -7.68 9.01 8.81
C TYR A 206 -7.55 8.51 10.24
N ILE A 207 -8.68 8.44 10.96
CA ILE A 207 -8.70 7.88 12.32
C ILE A 207 -8.23 6.43 12.29
N ALA A 208 -8.75 5.61 11.37
CA ALA A 208 -8.37 4.21 11.26
C ALA A 208 -6.87 4.02 10.98
N LEU A 209 -6.28 4.81 10.08
CA LEU A 209 -4.85 4.73 9.78
C LEU A 209 -3.99 5.17 10.97
N PHE A 210 -4.42 6.19 11.73
CA PHE A 210 -3.74 6.59 12.98
C PHE A 210 -3.76 5.42 13.98
N ILE A 211 -4.92 4.82 14.21
CA ILE A 211 -5.06 3.66 15.11
C ILE A 211 -4.24 2.46 14.60
N CYS A 212 -4.21 2.18 13.30
CA CYS A 212 -3.35 1.13 12.74
C CYS A 212 -1.87 1.36 13.08
N ALA A 213 -1.40 2.61 12.98
CA ALA A 213 -0.02 2.95 13.34
C ALA A 213 0.26 2.70 14.83
N VAL A 214 -0.67 3.07 15.72
CA VAL A 214 -0.55 2.82 17.17
C VAL A 214 -0.58 1.33 17.49
N LEU A 215 -1.53 0.57 16.93
CA LEU A 215 -1.62 -0.88 17.14
C LEU A 215 -0.35 -1.62 16.68
N ARG A 216 0.25 -1.21 15.57
CA ARG A 216 1.51 -1.80 15.10
C ARG A 216 2.68 -1.56 16.06
N GLN A 217 2.66 -0.52 16.87
CA GLN A 217 3.70 -0.31 17.88
C GLN A 217 3.64 -1.40 18.98
N GLU A 218 2.49 -2.05 19.17
CA GLU A 218 2.34 -3.14 20.16
C GLU A 218 2.94 -4.48 19.69
N LYS A 219 3.39 -4.59 18.42
CA LYS A 219 3.96 -5.81 17.84
C LYS A 219 5.12 -6.40 18.66
N TYR A 220 5.94 -5.55 19.28
CA TYR A 220 7.09 -6.00 20.07
C TYR A 220 6.71 -6.92 21.24
N ARG A 221 5.46 -6.89 21.70
CA ARG A 221 4.93 -7.72 22.77
C ARG A 221 4.55 -9.13 22.31
N TYR A 222 4.41 -9.32 20.99
CA TYR A 222 3.82 -10.52 20.39
C TYR A 222 4.74 -11.12 19.34
N SER A 223 4.63 -12.44 19.16
CA SER A 223 5.43 -13.22 18.22
C SER A 223 4.71 -14.50 17.86
N TYR A 224 5.30 -15.34 16.99
CA TYR A 224 4.75 -16.65 16.67
C TYR A 224 4.51 -17.53 17.92
N GLY A 225 5.40 -17.47 18.92
CA GLY A 225 5.24 -18.19 20.19
C GLY A 225 4.33 -17.48 21.22
N ARG A 226 3.97 -16.22 20.97
CA ARG A 226 3.10 -15.40 21.83
C ARG A 226 2.09 -14.66 21.00
N LYS A 227 1.08 -15.38 20.50
CA LYS A 227 0.03 -14.84 19.64
C LYS A 227 -0.80 -13.76 20.31
N TRP A 228 -1.22 -12.77 19.57
CA TRP A 228 -2.09 -11.71 20.04
C TRP A 228 -3.58 -12.13 19.95
N VAL A 229 -3.95 -13.13 20.72
CA VAL A 229 -5.29 -13.72 20.67
C VAL A 229 -6.38 -12.74 21.08
N LEU A 230 -7.64 -13.03 20.74
CA LEU A 230 -8.81 -12.17 20.90
C LEU A 230 -8.92 -11.52 22.29
N GLU A 231 -8.78 -12.31 23.36
CA GLU A 231 -8.91 -11.77 24.72
C GLU A 231 -7.74 -10.84 25.08
N SER A 232 -6.53 -11.18 24.64
CA SER A 232 -5.39 -10.28 24.79
C SER A 232 -5.55 -8.99 23.96
N MET A 233 -6.16 -9.05 22.76
CA MET A 233 -6.47 -7.86 21.98
C MET A 233 -7.43 -6.94 22.74
N LYS A 234 -8.52 -7.49 23.26
CA LYS A 234 -9.51 -6.71 24.02
C LYS A 234 -8.92 -6.06 25.26
N SER A 235 -8.05 -6.76 25.99
CA SER A 235 -7.39 -6.25 27.19
C SER A 235 -6.13 -5.43 26.93
N THR A 236 -5.72 -5.26 25.67
CA THR A 236 -4.54 -4.45 25.32
C THR A 236 -4.81 -2.99 25.63
N ILE A 237 -3.85 -2.37 26.31
CA ILE A 237 -3.83 -0.94 26.56
C ILE A 237 -2.97 -0.27 25.49
N ILE A 238 -3.54 0.73 24.83
CA ILE A 238 -2.85 1.60 23.88
C ILE A 238 -2.89 3.04 24.39
N LYS A 239 -1.90 3.84 23.99
CA LYS A 239 -1.88 5.28 24.33
C LYS A 239 -2.40 6.09 23.15
N LEU A 240 -3.32 7.01 23.42
CA LEU A 240 -3.91 7.90 22.43
C LEU A 240 -3.95 9.34 22.94
N PRO A 241 -3.96 10.33 22.05
CA PRO A 241 -4.28 11.71 22.40
C PRO A 241 -5.66 11.75 23.05
N GLU A 242 -5.78 12.56 24.10
CA GLU A 242 -6.97 12.62 24.94
C GLU A 242 -7.58 14.03 24.94
N LYS A 243 -8.90 14.09 25.02
CA LYS A 243 -9.67 15.30 25.28
C LYS A 243 -10.90 14.99 26.12
N SER A 244 -10.97 15.60 27.32
CA SER A 244 -12.10 15.46 28.25
C SER A 244 -12.43 14.01 28.64
N GLY A 245 -11.39 13.19 28.86
CA GLY A 245 -11.51 11.78 29.28
C GLY A 245 -11.75 10.79 28.13
N ASN A 246 -11.80 11.26 26.88
CA ASN A 246 -12.03 10.43 25.70
C ASN A 246 -10.88 10.57 24.70
N PRO A 247 -10.69 9.61 23.77
CA PRO A 247 -9.72 9.79 22.69
C PRO A 247 -10.05 11.04 21.86
N ASP A 248 -9.05 11.87 21.59
CA ASP A 248 -9.23 13.04 20.71
C ASP A 248 -9.22 12.61 19.23
N TRP A 249 -10.37 12.08 18.77
CA TRP A 249 -10.57 11.65 17.40
C TRP A 249 -10.35 12.76 16.37
N TYR A 250 -10.69 14.00 16.74
CA TYR A 250 -10.51 15.17 15.89
C TYR A 250 -9.03 15.49 15.71
N TYR A 251 -8.23 15.42 16.77
CA TYR A 251 -6.78 15.56 16.69
C TYR A 251 -6.18 14.49 15.76
N MET A 252 -6.52 13.21 15.96
CA MET A 252 -6.01 12.11 15.13
C MET A 252 -6.32 12.30 13.64
N GLU A 253 -7.56 12.67 13.33
CA GLU A 253 -7.98 12.93 11.95
C GLU A 253 -7.21 14.10 11.32
N ASN A 254 -7.11 15.23 12.02
CA ASN A 254 -6.40 16.40 11.52
C ASN A 254 -4.90 16.18 11.40
N TYR A 255 -4.31 15.46 12.36
CA TYR A 255 -2.91 15.06 12.28
C TYR A 255 -2.63 14.27 11.00
N MET A 256 -3.41 13.25 10.70
CA MET A 256 -3.25 12.44 9.48
C MET A 256 -3.46 13.27 8.20
N LYS A 257 -4.42 14.18 8.19
CA LYS A 257 -4.64 15.12 7.06
C LYS A 257 -3.48 16.09 6.87
N SER A 258 -2.80 16.47 7.95
CA SER A 258 -1.69 17.42 7.92
C SER A 258 -0.37 16.82 7.47
N LEU A 259 -0.23 15.49 7.50
CA LEU A 259 0.97 14.80 7.05
C LEU A 259 1.24 15.07 5.55
N PRO A 260 2.51 15.02 5.11
CA PRO A 260 2.83 15.07 3.69
C PRO A 260 1.97 14.08 2.90
N TYR A 261 1.25 14.58 1.89
CA TYR A 261 0.30 13.81 1.08
C TYR A 261 -0.91 13.22 1.84
N GLY A 262 -1.19 13.67 3.07
CA GLY A 262 -2.36 13.25 3.84
C GLY A 262 -3.70 13.51 3.13
N ASP A 263 -3.76 14.53 2.27
CA ASP A 263 -4.91 14.84 1.43
C ASP A 263 -5.17 13.82 0.31
N ARG A 264 -4.24 12.86 0.12
CA ARG A 264 -4.27 11.86 -0.96
C ARG A 264 -4.53 10.44 -0.50
N ILE A 265 -4.63 10.25 0.80
CA ILE A 265 -4.96 8.96 1.41
C ILE A 265 -6.41 8.57 1.08
#